data_a88a627d89ba33f5218b48163baf6828
#
_entry.id   a88a627d89ba33f5218b48163baf6828
#
_cell.length_a   1.000
_cell.length_b   1.000
_cell.length_c   1.000
_cell.angle_alpha   90.00
_cell.angle_beta   90.00
_cell.angle_gamma   90.00
#
_symmetry.space_group_name_H-M   'P 1'
#
loop_
_entity.id
_entity.type
_entity.pdbx_description
1 polymer ?
#
loop_
_entity_poly.entity_id
_entity_poly.type
_entity_poly.pdbx_seq_one_letter_code
_entity_poly.pdbx_strand_id
1 'polypeptide(L)'
;IRYEPIGVCGLITPWNFPLNQIVLKVIPALAAGCTMILKPSEIAPISGVLFAEMIDEAGFPPGVFNLVNGNGEVVGNHISGHPDIDMVSFTGSTRAGKLIQKNAAETIKKVTLELGGKGGNIVFADSYPNAVRDGVRHIMSNSGQSCDAPTRMLVERPIYERAVKEAVDEANKIKVDVASKKGDHIGPLVSKIQYDKVINLINAGIKEGATLAAGGPELPDELNKGYFVKPTIFTDVNNNM
;
A
#
# COMPACT_ATOMS: atom_id res chain seq x y z
N ILE A 1 14.21 34.19 1.90
CA ILE A 1 13.83 32.90 1.28
C ILE A 1 12.51 33.13 0.57
N ARG A 2 12.43 32.76 -0.70
CA ARG A 2 11.20 32.80 -1.50
C ARG A 2 10.86 31.37 -1.91
N TYR A 3 9.59 30.97 -1.76
CA TYR A 3 9.07 29.70 -2.24
C TYR A 3 8.38 29.93 -3.58
N GLU A 4 8.72 29.13 -4.56
CA GLU A 4 8.14 29.16 -5.91
C GLU A 4 7.69 27.77 -6.33
N PRO A 5 6.69 27.66 -7.26
CA PRO A 5 6.32 26.38 -7.87
C PRO A 5 7.53 25.71 -8.50
N ILE A 6 7.67 24.38 -8.34
CA ILE A 6 8.76 23.64 -8.97
C ILE A 6 8.57 23.51 -10.49
N GLY A 7 7.34 23.69 -10.98
CA GLY A 7 6.99 23.55 -12.38
C GLY A 7 5.97 22.45 -12.64
N VAL A 8 6.24 21.56 -13.59
CA VAL A 8 5.37 20.45 -13.99
C VAL A 8 5.67 19.21 -13.16
N CYS A 9 4.64 18.69 -12.45
CA CYS A 9 4.76 17.50 -11.61
C CYS A 9 4.16 16.25 -12.27
N GLY A 10 4.94 15.20 -12.43
CA GLY A 10 4.47 13.86 -12.76
C GLY A 10 4.09 13.10 -11.49
N LEU A 11 2.81 12.81 -11.30
CA LEU A 11 2.28 12.17 -10.09
C LEU A 11 1.82 10.75 -10.43
N ILE A 12 2.42 9.73 -9.79
CA ILE A 12 2.10 8.32 -10.07
C ILE A 12 1.67 7.67 -8.76
N THR A 13 0.43 7.15 -8.73
CA THR A 13 -0.20 6.65 -7.51
C THR A 13 -0.53 5.15 -7.57
N PRO A 14 -0.49 4.44 -6.43
CA PRO A 14 -0.80 3.02 -6.33
C PRO A 14 -2.31 2.77 -6.22
N TRP A 15 -2.66 1.50 -6.04
CA TRP A 15 -4.03 0.98 -6.00
C TRP A 15 -4.59 0.76 -4.58
N ASN A 16 -3.77 0.79 -3.54
CA ASN A 16 -4.18 0.33 -2.20
C ASN A 16 -5.05 1.33 -1.42
N PHE A 17 -4.83 2.62 -1.61
CA PHE A 17 -5.65 3.71 -1.07
C PHE A 17 -5.86 4.77 -2.18
N PRO A 18 -6.64 4.47 -3.24
CA PRO A 18 -6.60 5.23 -4.50
C PRO A 18 -6.82 6.72 -4.33
N LEU A 19 -7.92 7.13 -3.68
CA LEU A 19 -8.24 8.54 -3.48
C LEU A 19 -7.26 9.23 -2.53
N ASN A 20 -6.89 8.58 -1.42
CA ASN A 20 -5.96 9.14 -0.46
C ASN A 20 -4.60 9.44 -1.12
N GLN A 21 -4.07 8.49 -1.88
CA GLN A 21 -2.78 8.65 -2.57
C GLN A 21 -2.79 9.74 -3.65
N ILE A 22 -3.93 9.95 -4.29
CA ILE A 22 -4.14 11.07 -5.23
C ILE A 22 -4.10 12.38 -4.46
N VAL A 23 -4.92 12.52 -3.42
CA VAL A 23 -5.06 13.75 -2.62
C VAL A 23 -3.72 14.18 -2.00
N LEU A 24 -2.96 13.23 -1.43
CA LEU A 24 -1.65 13.50 -0.83
C LEU A 24 -0.61 14.08 -1.79
N LYS A 25 -0.80 13.91 -3.11
CA LYS A 25 0.11 14.44 -4.14
C LYS A 25 -0.47 15.66 -4.85
N VAL A 26 -1.73 15.57 -5.25
CA VAL A 26 -2.39 16.61 -6.07
C VAL A 26 -2.63 17.89 -5.27
N ILE A 27 -3.19 17.78 -4.05
CA ILE A 27 -3.53 18.97 -3.28
C ILE A 27 -2.30 19.81 -2.90
N PRO A 28 -1.20 19.25 -2.40
CA PRO A 28 0.02 20.04 -2.19
C PRO A 28 0.59 20.66 -3.46
N ALA A 29 0.53 19.97 -4.59
CA ALA A 29 1.02 20.51 -5.87
C ALA A 29 0.15 21.68 -6.36
N LEU A 30 -1.18 21.59 -6.26
CA LEU A 30 -2.10 22.69 -6.55
C LEU A 30 -1.85 23.87 -5.62
N ALA A 31 -1.75 23.63 -4.32
CA ALA A 31 -1.49 24.68 -3.31
C ALA A 31 -0.15 25.38 -3.55
N ALA A 32 0.84 24.68 -4.08
CA ALA A 32 2.14 25.25 -4.45
C ALA A 32 2.14 25.97 -5.82
N GLY A 33 1.02 25.95 -6.56
CA GLY A 33 0.92 26.59 -7.88
C GLY A 33 1.57 25.80 -9.02
N CYS A 34 1.75 24.48 -8.87
CA CYS A 34 2.30 23.61 -9.90
C CYS A 34 1.23 23.17 -10.90
N THR A 35 1.63 22.92 -12.13
CA THR A 35 0.83 22.11 -13.06
C THR A 35 1.23 20.64 -12.95
N MET A 36 0.35 19.73 -13.36
CA MET A 36 0.60 18.32 -13.11
C MET A 36 -0.06 17.35 -14.10
N ILE A 37 0.56 16.18 -14.17
CA ILE A 37 0.01 15.00 -14.83
C ILE A 37 -0.14 13.91 -13.77
N LEU A 38 -1.37 13.44 -13.55
CA LEU A 38 -1.66 12.31 -12.65
C LEU A 38 -1.81 11.02 -13.46
N LYS A 39 -1.05 9.99 -13.09
CA LYS A 39 -1.25 8.61 -13.53
C LYS A 39 -1.61 7.73 -12.33
N PRO A 40 -2.89 7.40 -12.12
CA PRO A 40 -3.28 6.39 -11.15
C PRO A 40 -2.89 4.98 -11.60
N SER A 41 -2.88 4.03 -10.67
CA SER A 41 -2.70 2.62 -11.03
C SER A 41 -3.81 2.17 -11.98
N GLU A 42 -3.44 1.42 -13.01
CA GLU A 42 -4.36 0.78 -13.95
C GLU A 42 -5.31 -0.23 -13.30
N ILE A 43 -5.00 -0.68 -12.08
CA ILE A 43 -5.82 -1.62 -11.30
C ILE A 43 -6.99 -0.89 -10.62
N ALA A 44 -6.81 0.39 -10.24
CA ALA A 44 -7.81 1.18 -9.54
C ALA A 44 -7.89 2.63 -10.08
N PRO A 45 -8.24 2.82 -11.36
CA PRO A 45 -8.21 4.14 -11.99
C PRO A 45 -9.46 4.99 -11.73
N ILE A 46 -10.58 4.39 -11.34
CA ILE A 46 -11.90 5.08 -11.29
C ILE A 46 -11.89 6.26 -10.32
N SER A 47 -11.25 6.13 -9.16
CA SER A 47 -11.13 7.25 -8.22
C SER A 47 -10.38 8.45 -8.82
N GLY A 48 -9.43 8.20 -9.73
CA GLY A 48 -8.72 9.25 -10.47
C GLY A 48 -9.61 9.97 -11.47
N VAL A 49 -10.52 9.23 -12.15
CA VAL A 49 -11.50 9.80 -13.08
C VAL A 49 -12.48 10.71 -12.34
N LEU A 50 -13.10 10.20 -11.27
CA LEU A 50 -14.02 10.99 -10.45
C LEU A 50 -13.32 12.22 -9.83
N PHE A 51 -12.08 12.09 -9.43
CA PHE A 51 -11.31 13.22 -8.91
C PHE A 51 -11.02 14.27 -10.00
N ALA A 52 -10.77 13.86 -11.24
CA ALA A 52 -10.60 14.77 -12.36
C ALA A 52 -11.89 15.57 -12.67
N GLU A 53 -13.04 14.91 -12.60
CA GLU A 53 -14.36 15.57 -12.72
C GLU A 53 -14.56 16.63 -11.62
N MET A 54 -14.20 16.31 -10.36
CA MET A 54 -14.25 17.27 -9.25
C MET A 54 -13.33 18.48 -9.45
N ILE A 55 -12.14 18.29 -10.02
CA ILE A 55 -11.20 19.38 -10.35
C ILE A 55 -11.80 20.30 -11.43
N ASP A 56 -12.43 19.73 -12.45
CA ASP A 56 -13.09 20.47 -13.52
C ASP A 56 -14.28 21.28 -12.96
N GLU A 57 -15.15 20.65 -12.17
CA GLU A 57 -16.28 21.30 -11.50
C GLU A 57 -15.84 22.42 -10.54
N ALA A 58 -14.67 22.29 -9.92
CA ALA A 58 -14.09 23.31 -9.05
C ALA A 58 -13.54 24.53 -9.82
N GLY A 59 -13.52 24.49 -11.16
CA GLY A 59 -13.14 25.60 -12.02
C GLY A 59 -11.63 25.87 -12.10
N PHE A 60 -10.81 24.87 -11.89
CA PHE A 60 -9.36 25.02 -12.15
C PHE A 60 -9.11 25.27 -13.63
N PRO A 61 -8.15 26.14 -13.98
CA PRO A 61 -7.84 26.43 -15.38
C PRO A 61 -7.43 25.17 -16.14
N PRO A 62 -7.85 25.03 -17.43
CA PRO A 62 -7.41 23.92 -18.28
C PRO A 62 -5.89 23.78 -18.32
N GLY A 63 -5.40 22.53 -18.22
CA GLY A 63 -3.98 22.21 -18.24
C GLY A 63 -3.29 22.27 -16.88
N VAL A 64 -3.90 22.82 -15.82
CA VAL A 64 -3.34 22.78 -14.46
C VAL A 64 -3.31 21.35 -13.92
N PHE A 65 -4.39 20.60 -14.10
CA PHE A 65 -4.48 19.19 -13.75
C PHE A 65 -4.80 18.35 -14.99
N ASN A 66 -4.06 17.29 -15.23
CA ASN A 66 -4.24 16.40 -16.37
C ASN A 66 -4.22 14.95 -15.88
N LEU A 67 -5.27 14.18 -16.19
CA LEU A 67 -5.34 12.76 -15.89
C LEU A 67 -4.93 11.93 -17.11
N VAL A 68 -3.99 11.02 -16.93
CA VAL A 68 -3.58 10.06 -17.97
C VAL A 68 -3.65 8.65 -17.40
N ASN A 69 -4.58 7.85 -17.91
CA ASN A 69 -4.67 6.43 -17.59
C ASN A 69 -3.76 5.60 -18.51
N GLY A 70 -3.29 4.47 -18.00
CA GLY A 70 -2.51 3.52 -18.79
C GLY A 70 -1.56 2.69 -17.95
N ASN A 71 -0.89 1.76 -18.62
CA ASN A 71 0.05 0.84 -18.02
C ASN A 71 1.28 1.57 -17.46
N GLY A 72 1.75 1.12 -16.30
CA GLY A 72 2.92 1.71 -15.62
C GLY A 72 4.21 1.60 -16.45
N GLU A 73 4.39 0.52 -17.20
CA GLU A 73 5.58 0.30 -18.04
C GLU A 73 5.62 1.23 -19.26
N VAL A 74 4.47 1.71 -19.72
CA VAL A 74 4.40 2.65 -20.85
C VAL A 74 4.29 4.07 -20.31
N VAL A 75 3.15 4.44 -19.74
CA VAL A 75 2.87 5.82 -19.32
C VAL A 75 3.77 6.27 -18.17
N GLY A 76 4.04 5.39 -17.19
CA GLY A 76 4.92 5.69 -16.06
C GLY A 76 6.36 5.95 -16.49
N ASN A 77 6.87 5.19 -17.47
CA ASN A 77 8.22 5.43 -18.03
C ASN A 77 8.28 6.75 -18.81
N HIS A 78 7.26 7.07 -19.61
CA HIS A 78 7.21 8.35 -20.32
C HIS A 78 7.18 9.54 -19.35
N ILE A 79 6.35 9.49 -18.30
CA ILE A 79 6.29 10.54 -17.27
C ILE A 79 7.64 10.70 -16.58
N SER A 80 8.28 9.59 -16.17
CA SER A 80 9.54 9.66 -15.42
C SER A 80 10.73 10.13 -16.26
N GLY A 81 10.72 9.86 -17.56
CA GLY A 81 11.80 10.26 -18.49
C GLY A 81 11.53 11.54 -19.27
N HIS A 82 10.33 12.16 -19.18
CA HIS A 82 9.98 13.30 -20.03
C HIS A 82 10.81 14.55 -19.69
N PRO A 83 11.42 15.23 -20.68
CA PRO A 83 12.28 16.38 -20.41
C PRO A 83 11.56 17.59 -19.79
N ASP A 84 10.27 17.79 -20.13
CA ASP A 84 9.46 18.92 -19.65
C ASP A 84 8.74 18.64 -18.33
N ILE A 85 9.06 17.56 -17.64
CA ILE A 85 8.59 17.30 -16.27
C ILE A 85 9.73 17.61 -15.31
N ASP A 86 9.49 18.51 -14.34
CA ASP A 86 10.48 19.00 -13.40
C ASP A 86 10.61 18.11 -12.15
N MET A 87 9.52 17.44 -11.78
CA MET A 87 9.49 16.57 -10.60
C MET A 87 8.62 15.35 -10.86
N VAL A 88 9.03 14.19 -10.31
CA VAL A 88 8.19 12.99 -10.23
C VAL A 88 7.96 12.62 -8.78
N SER A 89 6.68 12.47 -8.40
CA SER A 89 6.28 11.91 -7.12
C SER A 89 5.61 10.55 -7.36
N PHE A 90 6.24 9.50 -6.86
CA PHE A 90 5.81 8.11 -7.04
C PHE A 90 5.52 7.44 -5.70
N THR A 91 4.41 6.71 -5.63
CA THR A 91 4.15 5.75 -4.56
C THR A 91 3.86 4.38 -5.18
N GLY A 92 4.57 3.35 -4.73
CA GLY A 92 4.39 1.99 -5.24
C GLY A 92 5.54 1.04 -4.89
N SER A 93 5.84 0.10 -5.79
CA SER A 93 6.86 -0.92 -5.54
C SER A 93 8.29 -0.39 -5.63
N THR A 94 9.19 -0.96 -4.84
CA THR A 94 10.64 -0.66 -4.90
C THR A 94 11.22 -0.89 -6.30
N ARG A 95 10.76 -1.94 -7.01
CA ARG A 95 11.18 -2.21 -8.40
C ARG A 95 10.87 -1.03 -9.33
N ALA A 96 9.64 -0.53 -9.30
CA ALA A 96 9.22 0.59 -10.12
C ALA A 96 9.92 1.90 -9.68
N GLY A 97 10.09 2.14 -8.38
CA GLY A 97 10.82 3.30 -7.88
C GLY A 97 12.27 3.37 -8.38
N LYS A 98 12.96 2.23 -8.43
CA LYS A 98 14.32 2.14 -9.01
C LYS A 98 14.34 2.50 -10.50
N LEU A 99 13.34 2.08 -11.27
CA LEU A 99 13.24 2.40 -12.70
C LEU A 99 12.95 3.89 -12.90
N ILE A 100 12.03 4.45 -12.15
CA ILE A 100 11.70 5.89 -12.18
C ILE A 100 12.94 6.72 -11.85
N GLN A 101 13.70 6.35 -10.82
CA GLN A 101 14.93 7.05 -10.45
C GLN A 101 15.96 7.03 -11.58
N LYS A 102 16.11 5.89 -12.26
CA LYS A 102 17.00 5.77 -13.41
C LYS A 102 16.56 6.66 -14.59
N ASN A 103 15.27 6.61 -14.95
CA ASN A 103 14.74 7.41 -16.05
C ASN A 103 14.85 8.91 -15.78
N ALA A 104 14.59 9.31 -14.54
CA ALA A 104 14.66 10.72 -14.12
C ALA A 104 16.08 11.30 -14.09
N ALA A 105 17.08 10.44 -13.97
CA ALA A 105 18.49 10.86 -13.88
C ALA A 105 18.98 11.60 -15.15
N GLU A 106 18.46 11.24 -16.33
CA GLU A 106 18.85 11.87 -17.61
C GLU A 106 18.54 13.38 -17.66
N THR A 107 17.55 13.83 -16.90
CA THR A 107 17.14 15.24 -16.84
C THR A 107 17.39 15.87 -15.48
N ILE A 108 18.00 15.14 -14.54
CA ILE A 108 18.32 15.59 -13.17
C ILE A 108 17.07 16.11 -12.43
N LYS A 109 15.88 15.64 -12.80
CA LYS A 109 14.62 16.07 -12.17
C LYS A 109 14.51 15.57 -10.75
N LYS A 110 13.79 16.31 -9.92
CA LYS A 110 13.50 15.87 -8.55
C LYS A 110 12.63 14.62 -8.54
N VAL A 111 12.99 13.64 -7.73
CA VAL A 111 12.19 12.41 -7.51
C VAL A 111 11.88 12.24 -6.03
N THR A 112 10.60 12.03 -5.73
CA THR A 112 10.12 11.63 -4.39
C THR A 112 9.53 10.25 -4.48
N LEU A 113 10.01 9.34 -3.66
CA LEU A 113 9.61 7.94 -3.65
C LEU A 113 9.00 7.57 -2.31
N GLU A 114 7.75 7.07 -2.35
CA GLU A 114 7.10 6.38 -1.25
C GLU A 114 6.96 4.91 -1.64
N LEU A 115 7.64 4.02 -0.91
CA LEU A 115 7.81 2.63 -1.30
C LEU A 115 7.26 1.69 -0.23
N GLY A 116 7.12 0.42 -0.59
CA GLY A 116 6.72 -0.62 0.35
C GLY A 116 7.81 -0.92 1.38
N GLY A 117 7.40 -1.49 2.49
CA GLY A 117 8.30 -1.84 3.58
C GLY A 117 7.82 -3.08 4.35
N LYS A 118 8.63 -3.46 5.32
CA LYS A 118 8.38 -4.47 6.34
C LYS A 118 8.69 -3.86 7.71
N GLY A 119 7.85 -2.92 8.15
CA GLY A 119 7.99 -2.24 9.43
C GLY A 119 8.00 -3.19 10.62
N GLY A 120 8.75 -2.87 11.67
CA GLY A 120 8.71 -3.57 12.93
C GLY A 120 7.66 -2.98 13.86
N ASN A 121 6.89 -3.83 14.53
CA ASN A 121 6.08 -3.49 15.69
C ASN A 121 6.81 -4.03 16.93
N ILE A 122 7.30 -3.14 17.78
CA ILE A 122 8.12 -3.52 18.94
C ILE A 122 7.26 -3.44 20.20
N VAL A 123 7.12 -4.57 20.90
CA VAL A 123 6.25 -4.71 22.07
C VAL A 123 7.09 -5.13 23.27
N PHE A 124 7.23 -4.23 24.26
CA PHE A 124 7.86 -4.49 25.54
C PHE A 124 6.86 -4.93 26.62
N ALA A 125 7.36 -5.46 27.73
CA ALA A 125 6.52 -5.96 28.83
C ALA A 125 5.66 -4.86 29.47
N ASP A 126 6.12 -3.63 29.46
CA ASP A 126 5.45 -2.44 29.99
C ASP A 126 4.63 -1.67 28.92
N SER A 127 4.48 -2.23 27.72
CA SER A 127 3.59 -1.66 26.70
C SER A 127 2.15 -1.58 27.20
N TYR A 128 1.37 -0.66 26.66
CA TYR A 128 -0.06 -0.55 27.02
C TYR A 128 -0.81 -1.88 26.74
N PRO A 129 -1.89 -2.20 27.50
CA PRO A 129 -2.49 -3.54 27.55
C PRO A 129 -2.99 -4.09 26.21
N ASN A 130 -3.30 -3.22 25.24
CA ASN A 130 -3.82 -3.62 23.94
C ASN A 130 -2.77 -3.62 22.81
N ALA A 131 -1.49 -3.39 23.09
CA ALA A 131 -0.45 -3.20 22.08
C ALA A 131 -0.39 -4.34 21.05
N VAL A 132 -0.48 -5.58 21.48
CA VAL A 132 -0.49 -6.76 20.58
C VAL A 132 -1.74 -6.78 19.72
N ARG A 133 -2.92 -6.62 20.33
CA ARG A 133 -4.21 -6.64 19.65
C ARG A 133 -4.32 -5.55 18.59
N ASP A 134 -3.99 -4.32 18.97
CA ASP A 134 -4.04 -3.18 18.05
C ASP A 134 -3.01 -3.30 16.93
N GLY A 135 -1.84 -3.90 17.22
CA GLY A 135 -0.85 -4.27 16.22
C GLY A 135 -1.40 -5.25 15.18
N VAL A 136 -2.09 -6.30 15.62
CA VAL A 136 -2.74 -7.27 14.70
C VAL A 136 -3.83 -6.60 13.86
N ARG A 137 -4.69 -5.79 14.45
CA ARG A 137 -5.74 -5.05 13.72
C ARG A 137 -5.15 -4.10 12.68
N HIS A 138 -4.10 -3.39 13.05
CA HIS A 138 -3.41 -2.47 12.13
C HIS A 138 -2.87 -3.22 10.90
N ILE A 139 -2.15 -4.33 11.12
CA ILE A 139 -1.60 -5.16 10.03
C ILE A 139 -2.70 -5.69 9.10
N MET A 140 -3.83 -6.15 9.66
CA MET A 140 -4.92 -6.75 8.89
C MET A 140 -5.83 -5.71 8.23
N SER A 141 -5.75 -4.44 8.61
CA SER A 141 -6.48 -3.35 7.97
C SER A 141 -6.22 -3.33 6.47
N ASN A 142 -7.25 -3.02 5.67
CA ASN A 142 -7.20 -3.10 4.20
C ASN A 142 -6.64 -4.44 3.68
N SER A 143 -6.90 -5.53 4.40
CA SER A 143 -6.38 -6.89 4.08
C SER A 143 -4.86 -6.96 4.00
N GLY A 144 -4.15 -6.16 4.81
CA GLY A 144 -2.69 -6.09 4.86
C GLY A 144 -2.05 -5.33 3.70
N GLN A 145 -2.84 -4.66 2.87
CA GLN A 145 -2.37 -3.96 1.67
C GLN A 145 -1.94 -2.53 1.98
N SER A 146 -1.03 -2.34 2.94
CA SER A 146 -0.51 -1.04 3.35
C SER A 146 1.02 -1.01 3.34
N CYS A 147 1.60 0.12 2.91
CA CYS A 147 3.05 0.31 2.86
C CYS A 147 3.67 0.44 4.27
N ASP A 148 2.90 0.92 5.24
CA ASP A 148 3.27 1.12 6.64
C ASP A 148 2.85 -0.03 7.56
N ALA A 149 2.25 -1.11 7.03
CA ALA A 149 1.84 -2.27 7.82
C ALA A 149 3.04 -2.86 8.58
N PRO A 150 3.04 -2.84 9.94
CA PRO A 150 4.15 -3.32 10.74
C PRO A 150 4.09 -4.86 10.87
N THR A 151 4.39 -5.55 9.78
CA THR A 151 4.18 -6.99 9.60
C THR A 151 5.14 -7.88 10.40
N ARG A 152 6.14 -7.31 11.07
CA ARG A 152 7.06 -8.03 11.95
C ARG A 152 6.86 -7.56 13.39
N MET A 153 6.21 -8.38 14.21
CA MET A 153 6.04 -8.09 15.63
C MET A 153 7.23 -8.64 16.42
N LEU A 154 8.02 -7.74 16.99
CA LEU A 154 9.19 -8.03 17.82
C LEU A 154 8.76 -7.90 19.27
N VAL A 155 8.64 -9.05 19.94
CA VAL A 155 8.08 -9.13 21.30
C VAL A 155 9.18 -9.44 22.31
N GLU A 156 9.19 -8.70 23.42
CA GLU A 156 10.12 -8.97 24.52
C GLU A 156 9.89 -10.38 25.09
N ARG A 157 10.97 -11.11 25.34
CA ARG A 157 10.95 -12.54 25.68
C ARG A 157 10.00 -12.89 26.83
N PRO A 158 9.96 -12.18 27.96
CA PRO A 158 9.11 -12.55 29.11
C PRO A 158 7.60 -12.56 28.80
N ILE A 159 7.16 -11.86 27.77
CA ILE A 159 5.74 -11.75 27.41
C ILE A 159 5.41 -12.48 26.10
N TYR A 160 6.37 -13.17 25.49
CA TYR A 160 6.22 -13.75 24.15
C TYR A 160 5.01 -14.69 24.05
N GLU A 161 4.89 -15.67 24.94
CA GLU A 161 3.78 -16.65 24.92
C GLU A 161 2.40 -16.00 25.08
N ARG A 162 2.31 -15.00 25.97
CA ARG A 162 1.09 -14.21 26.12
C ARG A 162 0.77 -13.45 24.84
N ALA A 163 1.75 -12.80 24.24
CA ALA A 163 1.57 -12.02 23.02
C ALA A 163 1.17 -12.89 21.82
N VAL A 164 1.76 -14.08 21.69
CA VAL A 164 1.34 -15.07 20.66
C VAL A 164 -0.13 -15.43 20.83
N LYS A 165 -0.55 -15.77 22.07
CA LYS A 165 -1.94 -16.10 22.35
C LYS A 165 -2.88 -14.93 22.01
N GLU A 166 -2.57 -13.73 22.46
CA GLU A 166 -3.37 -12.53 22.19
C GLU A 166 -3.45 -12.22 20.68
N ALA A 167 -2.35 -12.40 19.94
CA ALA A 167 -2.31 -12.18 18.50
C ALA A 167 -3.18 -13.19 17.74
N VAL A 168 -3.10 -14.47 18.10
CA VAL A 168 -3.93 -15.55 17.52
C VAL A 168 -5.41 -15.34 17.85
N ASP A 169 -5.72 -15.04 19.10
CA ASP A 169 -7.10 -14.78 19.55
C ASP A 169 -7.71 -13.58 18.79
N GLU A 170 -6.91 -12.54 18.50
CA GLU A 170 -7.37 -11.39 17.75
C GLU A 170 -7.51 -11.67 16.26
N ALA A 171 -6.55 -12.34 15.63
CA ALA A 171 -6.62 -12.72 14.22
C ALA A 171 -7.86 -13.57 13.92
N ASN A 172 -8.20 -14.51 14.80
CA ASN A 172 -9.36 -15.38 14.67
C ASN A 172 -10.72 -14.64 14.81
N LYS A 173 -10.74 -13.43 15.38
CA LYS A 173 -11.94 -12.59 15.45
C LYS A 173 -12.18 -11.78 14.18
N ILE A 174 -11.14 -11.54 13.40
CA ILE A 174 -11.24 -10.73 12.19
C ILE A 174 -12.00 -11.53 11.13
N LYS A 175 -13.15 -11.04 10.77
CA LYS A 175 -13.98 -11.62 9.71
C LYS A 175 -13.43 -11.26 8.34
N VAL A 176 -13.60 -12.17 7.38
CA VAL A 176 -13.32 -11.93 5.97
C VAL A 176 -14.63 -12.05 5.22
N ASP A 177 -14.98 -11.04 4.42
CA ASP A 177 -16.25 -11.05 3.67
C ASP A 177 -16.15 -10.20 2.40
N VAL A 178 -17.21 -10.20 1.59
CA VAL A 178 -17.30 -9.43 0.35
C VAL A 178 -17.39 -7.93 0.65
N ALA A 179 -16.71 -7.13 -0.16
CA ALA A 179 -16.63 -5.67 0.04
C ALA A 179 -17.99 -4.94 -0.06
N SER A 180 -19.00 -5.57 -0.67
CA SER A 180 -20.35 -5.00 -0.77
C SER A 180 -21.18 -5.09 0.52
N LYS A 181 -20.79 -5.96 1.46
CA LYS A 181 -21.45 -6.04 2.78
C LYS A 181 -21.00 -4.90 3.67
N LYS A 182 -21.92 -4.38 4.48
CA LYS A 182 -21.58 -3.47 5.58
C LYS A 182 -21.20 -4.28 6.80
N GLY A 183 -20.18 -3.87 7.54
CA GLY A 183 -19.77 -4.52 8.77
C GLY A 183 -18.28 -4.33 9.06
N ASP A 184 -17.86 -4.88 10.20
CA ASP A 184 -16.47 -4.92 10.63
C ASP A 184 -15.81 -6.21 10.10
N HIS A 185 -15.33 -6.15 8.86
CA HIS A 185 -14.63 -7.26 8.21
C HIS A 185 -13.58 -6.72 7.22
N ILE A 186 -12.59 -7.54 6.90
CA ILE A 186 -11.64 -7.27 5.82
C ILE A 186 -12.16 -7.85 4.50
N GLY A 187 -11.84 -7.19 3.41
CA GLY A 187 -12.25 -7.56 2.06
C GLY A 187 -11.27 -8.46 1.32
N PRO A 188 -11.47 -8.65 0.01
CA PRO A 188 -10.54 -9.39 -0.84
C PRO A 188 -9.26 -8.60 -1.10
N LEU A 189 -8.22 -9.30 -1.54
CA LEU A 189 -7.06 -8.68 -2.18
C LEU A 189 -7.44 -8.08 -3.53
N VAL A 190 -6.69 -7.06 -3.94
CA VAL A 190 -7.03 -6.24 -5.11
C VAL A 190 -7.01 -6.99 -6.45
N SER A 191 -6.25 -8.07 -6.57
CA SER A 191 -6.09 -8.80 -7.83
C SER A 191 -5.59 -10.23 -7.63
N LYS A 192 -5.75 -11.07 -8.68
CA LYS A 192 -5.19 -12.41 -8.71
C LYS A 192 -3.66 -12.43 -8.51
N ILE A 193 -2.95 -11.47 -9.08
CA ILE A 193 -1.50 -11.38 -8.95
C ILE A 193 -1.10 -11.18 -7.48
N GLN A 194 -1.80 -10.32 -6.74
CA GLN A 194 -1.53 -10.12 -5.32
C GLN A 194 -1.97 -11.33 -4.50
N TYR A 195 -3.09 -11.95 -4.82
CA TYR A 195 -3.54 -13.17 -4.18
C TYR A 195 -2.52 -14.30 -4.31
N ASP A 196 -2.12 -14.63 -5.53
CA ASP A 196 -1.13 -15.68 -5.80
C ASP A 196 0.19 -15.40 -5.07
N LYS A 197 0.64 -14.14 -5.06
CA LYS A 197 1.86 -13.73 -4.34
C LYS A 197 1.74 -13.98 -2.84
N VAL A 198 0.62 -13.60 -2.22
CA VAL A 198 0.41 -13.78 -0.77
C VAL A 198 0.33 -15.25 -0.42
N ILE A 199 -0.44 -16.05 -1.16
CA ILE A 199 -0.55 -17.50 -0.94
C ILE A 199 0.83 -18.18 -1.10
N ASN A 200 1.60 -17.81 -2.11
CA ASN A 200 2.94 -18.35 -2.30
C ASN A 200 3.89 -18.00 -1.14
N LEU A 201 3.79 -16.79 -0.58
CA LEU A 201 4.58 -16.38 0.59
C LEU A 201 4.15 -17.09 1.86
N ILE A 202 2.84 -17.33 2.07
CA ILE A 202 2.35 -18.15 3.18
C ILE A 202 2.91 -19.58 3.09
N ASN A 203 2.82 -20.19 1.91
CA ASN A 203 3.37 -21.52 1.66
C ASN A 203 4.91 -21.57 1.84
N ALA A 204 5.62 -20.51 1.44
CA ALA A 204 7.05 -20.39 1.66
C ALA A 204 7.39 -20.37 3.15
N GLY A 205 6.68 -19.58 3.96
CA GLY A 205 6.87 -19.54 5.42
C GLY A 205 6.67 -20.90 6.08
N ILE A 206 5.63 -21.63 5.68
CA ILE A 206 5.39 -23.02 6.15
C ILE A 206 6.57 -23.93 5.76
N LYS A 207 7.00 -23.86 4.50
CA LYS A 207 8.11 -24.70 3.97
C LYS A 207 9.44 -24.38 4.64
N GLU A 208 9.68 -23.13 4.98
CA GLU A 208 10.90 -22.67 5.67
C GLU A 208 10.91 -23.02 7.17
N GLY A 209 9.81 -23.57 7.68
CA GLY A 209 9.71 -24.08 9.05
C GLY A 209 9.16 -23.10 10.08
N ALA A 210 8.57 -21.98 9.64
CA ALA A 210 7.83 -21.10 10.53
C ALA A 210 6.55 -21.80 11.05
N THR A 211 6.22 -21.60 12.32
CA THR A 211 5.02 -22.15 12.92
C THR A 211 3.78 -21.34 12.48
N LEU A 212 2.86 -21.95 11.74
CA LEU A 212 1.59 -21.35 11.38
C LEU A 212 0.67 -21.33 12.60
N ALA A 213 0.53 -20.18 13.24
CA ALA A 213 -0.24 -20.03 14.48
C ALA A 213 -1.71 -19.65 14.24
N ALA A 214 -2.02 -18.98 13.13
CA ALA A 214 -3.39 -18.66 12.70
C ALA A 214 -3.47 -18.51 11.19
N GLY A 215 -4.66 -18.65 10.62
CA GLY A 215 -4.92 -18.47 9.19
C GLY A 215 -4.41 -19.62 8.33
N GLY A 216 -3.72 -19.29 7.26
CA GLY A 216 -3.17 -20.26 6.31
C GLY A 216 -3.55 -19.99 4.86
N PRO A 217 -3.12 -20.85 3.91
CA PRO A 217 -3.31 -20.63 2.48
C PRO A 217 -4.70 -20.98 1.97
N GLU A 218 -5.54 -21.66 2.77
CA GLU A 218 -6.88 -22.05 2.37
C GLU A 218 -7.81 -20.84 2.31
N LEU A 219 -8.83 -20.91 1.45
CA LEU A 219 -9.88 -19.90 1.41
C LEU A 219 -10.61 -19.82 2.78
N PRO A 220 -11.07 -18.62 3.16
CA PRO A 220 -11.97 -18.47 4.29
C PRO A 220 -13.23 -19.32 4.10
N ASP A 221 -13.76 -19.84 5.20
CA ASP A 221 -15.01 -20.58 5.18
C ASP A 221 -16.14 -19.73 4.59
N GLU A 222 -17.07 -20.34 3.87
CA GLU A 222 -18.19 -19.68 3.17
C GLU A 222 -17.81 -18.84 1.94
N LEU A 223 -16.51 -18.61 1.67
CA LEU A 223 -16.01 -17.84 0.51
C LEU A 223 -15.33 -18.77 -0.49
N ASN A 224 -16.08 -19.29 -1.44
CA ASN A 224 -15.61 -20.26 -2.42
C ASN A 224 -15.10 -19.62 -3.74
N LYS A 225 -15.19 -18.29 -3.87
CA LYS A 225 -14.78 -17.55 -5.07
C LYS A 225 -14.29 -16.15 -4.70
N GLY A 226 -13.16 -15.74 -5.29
CA GLY A 226 -12.56 -14.42 -5.09
C GLY A 226 -11.15 -14.51 -4.52
N TYR A 227 -10.54 -13.36 -4.27
CA TYR A 227 -9.15 -13.25 -3.82
C TYR A 227 -9.07 -13.04 -2.31
N PHE A 228 -9.74 -13.89 -1.55
CA PHE A 228 -9.81 -13.80 -0.10
C PHE A 228 -8.69 -14.58 0.57
N VAL A 229 -8.09 -14.02 1.60
CA VAL A 229 -7.03 -14.63 2.41
C VAL A 229 -7.40 -14.53 3.88
N LYS A 230 -7.19 -15.61 4.65
CA LYS A 230 -7.36 -15.61 6.10
C LYS A 230 -6.31 -14.71 6.77
N PRO A 231 -6.65 -13.99 7.85
CA PRO A 231 -5.65 -13.38 8.72
C PRO A 231 -4.63 -14.42 9.15
N THR A 232 -3.37 -14.24 8.73
CA THR A 232 -2.34 -15.28 8.90
C THR A 232 -1.22 -14.78 9.80
N ILE A 233 -0.87 -15.59 10.80
CA ILE A 233 0.20 -15.32 11.77
C ILE A 233 1.18 -16.48 11.79
N PHE A 234 2.45 -16.14 11.68
CA PHE A 234 3.57 -17.05 11.92
C PHE A 234 4.28 -16.71 13.21
N THR A 235 4.74 -17.75 13.91
CA THR A 235 5.61 -17.65 15.08
C THR A 235 6.90 -18.44 14.84
N ASP A 236 7.86 -18.31 15.74
CA ASP A 236 9.14 -19.00 15.68
C ASP A 236 9.94 -18.71 14.41
N VAL A 237 9.75 -17.50 13.87
CA VAL A 237 10.43 -17.02 12.68
C VAL A 237 11.84 -16.52 13.02
N ASN A 238 12.76 -16.62 12.07
CA ASN A 238 14.11 -16.07 12.16
C ASN A 238 14.45 -15.25 10.90
N ASN A 239 15.59 -14.54 10.95
CA ASN A 239 15.96 -13.62 9.86
C ASN A 239 16.41 -14.31 8.56
N ASN A 240 16.48 -15.64 8.52
CA ASN A 240 16.85 -16.39 7.32
C ASN A 240 15.63 -16.91 6.55
N MET A 241 14.43 -16.70 7.09
CA MET A 241 13.14 -17.04 6.49
C MET A 241 12.61 -15.90 5.63
#